data_71c2688d752b77de379f0ecacff514d4
#
_entry.id   71c2688d752b77de379f0ecacff514d4
#
_cell.length_a   1.000
_cell.length_b   1.000
_cell.length_c   1.000
_cell.angle_alpha   90.00
_cell.angle_beta   90.00
_cell.angle_gamma   90.00
#
_symmetry.space_group_name_H-M   'P 1'
#
loop_
_entity.id
_entity.type
_entity.pdbx_description
1 polymer ?
#
loop_
_entity_poly.entity_id
_entity_poly.type
_entity_poly.pdbx_seq_one_letter_code
_entity_poly.pdbx_strand_id
1 'polypeptide(L)'
;LANPPFGGKEKEQIQENFPIKSNATELLFLQHILKSLKNNGRCAIIVPEGVLFQNSNAFVSVKKDLLDDFNLECVLSLPSGVFLPYSAVKTNVLFFSKGKKCICEGDGVYYYELIPPYKLTKNKPLEYAHFKEFLKCYKERKITANSWLVSKKELEERNYDLSAKNPNVKEEKILRTSEEILNSLEENLKTQQKYLNELKSILK
;
A
#
# COMPACT_ATOMS: atom_id res chain seq x y z
N LEU A 1 -10.53 -2.43 13.45
CA LEU A 1 -9.52 -1.55 12.86
C LEU A 1 -8.16 -1.84 13.46
N ALA A 2 -7.12 -1.92 12.62
CA ALA A 2 -5.75 -2.13 13.05
C ALA A 2 -4.78 -1.24 12.28
N ASN A 3 -3.79 -0.70 13.00
CA ASN A 3 -2.67 0.03 12.44
C ASN A 3 -1.38 -0.52 13.08
N PRO A 4 -0.84 -1.65 12.58
CA PRO A 4 0.37 -2.23 13.10
C PRO A 4 1.60 -1.32 12.90
N PRO A 5 2.67 -1.50 13.66
CA PRO A 5 3.93 -0.81 13.40
C PRO A 5 4.51 -1.26 12.05
N PHE A 6 5.15 -0.32 11.33
CA PHE A 6 5.73 -0.59 10.00
C PHE A 6 7.22 -0.90 10.09
N GLY A 7 7.68 -1.91 9.35
CA GLY A 7 9.10 -2.22 9.16
C GLY A 7 9.80 -2.83 10.38
N GLY A 8 9.07 -3.33 11.37
CA GLY A 8 9.63 -4.05 12.50
C GLY A 8 10.16 -5.43 12.12
N LYS A 9 11.11 -5.95 12.92
CA LYS A 9 11.60 -7.33 12.81
C LYS A 9 11.41 -8.05 14.14
N GLU A 10 10.73 -9.18 14.08
CA GLU A 10 10.44 -9.99 15.27
C GLU A 10 11.46 -11.11 15.45
N LYS A 11 11.75 -11.45 16.73
CA LYS A 11 12.64 -12.55 17.11
C LYS A 11 12.02 -13.92 16.77
N GLU A 12 12.86 -14.92 16.55
CA GLU A 12 12.43 -16.28 16.20
C GLU A 12 11.40 -16.86 17.19
N GLN A 13 11.57 -16.65 18.47
CA GLN A 13 10.63 -17.09 19.52
C GLN A 13 9.20 -16.57 19.32
N ILE A 14 9.05 -15.36 18.76
CA ILE A 14 7.74 -14.78 18.45
C ILE A 14 7.20 -15.42 17.17
N GLN A 15 8.06 -15.61 16.17
CA GLN A 15 7.68 -16.20 14.88
C GLN A 15 7.15 -17.63 15.01
N GLU A 16 7.63 -18.39 16.01
CA GLU A 16 7.19 -19.77 16.29
C GLU A 16 5.71 -19.87 16.69
N ASN A 17 5.09 -18.79 17.13
CA ASN A 17 3.66 -18.76 17.46
C ASN A 17 2.74 -18.63 16.24
N PHE A 18 3.32 -18.51 15.03
CA PHE A 18 2.59 -18.29 13.79
C PHE A 18 2.77 -19.48 12.83
N PRO A 19 1.73 -19.84 12.06
CA PRO A 19 1.81 -20.95 11.10
C PRO A 19 2.81 -20.67 9.97
N ILE A 20 2.93 -19.39 9.55
CA ILE A 20 3.89 -18.97 8.54
C ILE A 20 4.95 -18.11 9.21
N LYS A 21 6.17 -18.66 9.33
CA LYS A 21 7.30 -17.94 9.94
C LYS A 21 7.74 -16.76 9.09
N SER A 22 7.86 -15.60 9.70
CA SER A 22 8.39 -14.39 9.09
C SER A 22 8.94 -13.46 10.17
N ASN A 23 10.00 -12.72 9.84
CA ASN A 23 10.50 -11.67 10.71
C ASN A 23 9.79 -10.32 10.52
N ALA A 24 8.95 -10.17 9.50
CA ALA A 24 8.21 -8.94 9.24
C ALA A 24 7.04 -8.77 10.21
N THR A 25 7.11 -7.77 11.07
CA THR A 25 6.09 -7.50 12.10
C THR A 25 4.70 -7.33 11.48
N GLU A 26 4.58 -6.59 10.39
CA GLU A 26 3.32 -6.36 9.68
C GLU A 26 2.68 -7.66 9.16
N LEU A 27 3.48 -8.63 8.71
CA LEU A 27 2.98 -9.91 8.23
C LEU A 27 2.48 -10.79 9.38
N LEU A 28 3.16 -10.76 10.53
CA LEU A 28 2.71 -11.48 11.73
C LEU A 28 1.42 -10.87 12.29
N PHE A 29 1.31 -9.54 12.29
CA PHE A 29 0.05 -8.87 12.67
C PHE A 29 -1.11 -9.26 11.76
N LEU A 30 -0.89 -9.34 10.44
CA LEU A 30 -1.91 -9.78 9.51
C LEU A 30 -2.35 -11.21 9.84
N GLN A 31 -1.43 -12.16 10.02
CA GLN A 31 -1.73 -13.53 10.43
C GLN A 31 -2.50 -13.59 11.76
N HIS A 32 -2.08 -12.79 12.75
CA HIS A 32 -2.77 -12.72 14.05
C HIS A 32 -4.22 -12.29 13.89
N ILE A 33 -4.50 -11.30 13.05
CA ILE A 33 -5.86 -10.82 12.78
C ILE A 33 -6.67 -11.88 12.05
N LEU A 34 -6.11 -12.53 11.02
CA LEU A 34 -6.78 -13.61 10.29
C LEU A 34 -7.20 -14.72 11.25
N LYS A 35 -6.31 -15.13 12.18
CA LYS A 35 -6.60 -16.14 13.18
C LYS A 35 -7.66 -15.71 14.19
N SER A 36 -7.64 -14.45 14.62
CA SER A 36 -8.50 -13.92 15.69
C SER A 36 -9.89 -13.52 15.20
N LEU A 37 -10.06 -13.32 13.89
CA LEU A 37 -11.31 -12.83 13.32
C LEU A 37 -12.40 -13.92 13.43
N LYS A 38 -13.52 -13.58 14.08
CA LYS A 38 -14.70 -14.46 14.21
C LYS A 38 -15.41 -14.58 12.85
N ASN A 39 -16.20 -15.65 12.69
CA ASN A 39 -17.09 -15.80 11.55
C ASN A 39 -18.00 -14.59 11.44
N ASN A 40 -18.21 -14.08 10.22
CA ASN A 40 -18.89 -12.83 9.92
C ASN A 40 -18.21 -11.56 10.47
N GLY A 41 -17.00 -11.69 11.05
CA GLY A 41 -16.20 -10.57 11.46
C GLY A 41 -15.66 -9.80 10.26
N ARG A 42 -15.45 -8.50 10.44
CA ARG A 42 -14.89 -7.59 9.43
C ARG A 42 -13.63 -6.94 9.97
N CYS A 43 -12.67 -6.73 9.10
CA CYS A 43 -11.42 -6.05 9.43
C CYS A 43 -11.11 -4.95 8.42
N ALA A 44 -10.49 -3.88 8.92
CA ALA A 44 -9.73 -2.93 8.12
C ALA A 44 -8.36 -2.77 8.77
N ILE A 45 -7.30 -3.08 8.03
CA ILE A 45 -5.92 -3.02 8.48
C ILE A 45 -5.10 -2.14 7.57
N ILE A 46 -4.27 -1.27 8.15
CA ILE A 46 -3.29 -0.48 7.42
C ILE A 46 -2.01 -1.30 7.28
N VAL A 47 -1.53 -1.43 6.05
CA VAL A 47 -0.28 -2.14 5.73
C VAL A 47 0.62 -1.29 4.84
N PRO A 48 1.95 -1.39 4.97
CA PRO A 48 2.87 -0.79 4.00
C PRO A 48 2.67 -1.40 2.61
N GLU A 49 2.93 -0.63 1.57
CA GLU A 49 2.80 -1.08 0.18
C GLU A 49 3.62 -2.35 -0.10
N GLY A 50 4.76 -2.52 0.60
CA GLY A 50 5.59 -3.72 0.53
C GLY A 50 4.83 -5.02 0.76
N VAL A 51 3.84 -5.03 1.65
CA VAL A 51 3.02 -6.23 1.92
C VAL A 51 2.27 -6.70 0.66
N LEU A 52 1.87 -5.77 -0.20
CA LEU A 52 1.10 -6.09 -1.40
C LEU A 52 1.96 -6.77 -2.48
N PHE A 53 3.15 -6.26 -2.76
CA PHE A 53 3.98 -6.72 -3.89
C PHE A 53 5.09 -7.72 -3.52
N GLN A 54 5.44 -7.88 -2.23
CA GLN A 54 6.50 -8.82 -1.85
C GLN A 54 6.13 -10.26 -2.23
N ASN A 55 7.09 -10.97 -2.89
CA ASN A 55 6.91 -12.30 -3.45
C ASN A 55 7.70 -13.40 -2.71
N SER A 56 8.20 -13.12 -1.51
CA SER A 56 8.77 -14.20 -0.69
C SER A 56 7.68 -15.18 -0.25
N ASN A 57 8.03 -16.45 -0.07
CA ASN A 57 7.08 -17.52 0.22
C ASN A 57 6.14 -17.19 1.39
N ALA A 58 6.65 -16.55 2.45
CA ALA A 58 5.83 -16.16 3.59
C ALA A 58 4.75 -15.14 3.22
N PHE A 59 5.10 -14.10 2.44
CA PHE A 59 4.14 -13.09 2.00
C PHE A 59 3.11 -13.66 1.04
N VAL A 60 3.54 -14.50 0.08
CA VAL A 60 2.64 -15.17 -0.86
C VAL A 60 1.65 -16.05 -0.12
N SER A 61 2.12 -16.87 0.84
CA SER A 61 1.24 -17.76 1.61
C SER A 61 0.19 -17.00 2.41
N VAL A 62 0.55 -15.91 3.10
CA VAL A 62 -0.42 -15.09 3.87
C VAL A 62 -1.41 -14.39 2.94
N LYS A 63 -0.97 -13.89 1.79
CA LYS A 63 -1.87 -13.28 0.80
C LYS A 63 -2.81 -14.30 0.17
N LYS A 64 -2.34 -15.54 -0.03
CA LYS A 64 -3.15 -16.65 -0.46
C LYS A 64 -4.25 -16.97 0.57
N ASP A 65 -3.89 -17.14 1.85
CA ASP A 65 -4.86 -17.37 2.91
C ASP A 65 -5.92 -16.23 2.96
N LEU A 66 -5.48 -14.97 2.78
CA LEU A 66 -6.37 -13.81 2.74
C LEU A 66 -7.38 -13.87 1.58
N LEU A 67 -6.97 -14.39 0.41
CA LEU A 67 -7.84 -14.49 -0.77
C LEU A 67 -8.68 -15.76 -0.78
N ASP A 68 -8.19 -16.87 -0.20
CA ASP A 68 -8.86 -18.16 -0.26
C ASP A 68 -9.85 -18.39 0.89
N ASP A 69 -9.41 -18.05 2.12
CA ASP A 69 -10.19 -18.30 3.34
C ASP A 69 -11.00 -17.09 3.80
N PHE A 70 -10.63 -15.90 3.34
CA PHE A 70 -11.29 -14.66 3.65
C PHE A 70 -11.80 -13.98 2.39
N ASN A 71 -12.71 -13.05 2.58
CA ASN A 71 -13.20 -12.21 1.50
C ASN A 71 -12.48 -10.85 1.54
N LEU A 72 -11.43 -10.69 0.71
CA LEU A 72 -10.81 -9.38 0.50
C LEU A 72 -11.73 -8.50 -0.34
N GLU A 73 -12.39 -7.54 0.32
CA GLU A 73 -13.42 -6.70 -0.27
C GLU A 73 -12.84 -5.49 -1.02
N CYS A 74 -11.81 -4.87 -0.41
CA CYS A 74 -11.25 -3.64 -0.97
C CYS A 74 -9.78 -3.45 -0.56
N VAL A 75 -9.01 -2.90 -1.50
CA VAL A 75 -7.69 -2.32 -1.28
C VAL A 75 -7.78 -0.82 -1.53
N LEU A 76 -7.67 -0.03 -0.46
CA LEU A 76 -7.64 1.43 -0.53
C LEU A 76 -6.19 1.90 -0.48
N SER A 77 -5.67 2.41 -1.59
CA SER A 77 -4.34 3.01 -1.65
C SER A 77 -4.38 4.42 -1.08
N LEU A 78 -3.58 4.66 -0.03
CA LEU A 78 -3.45 5.97 0.58
C LEU A 78 -2.32 6.77 -0.09
N PRO A 79 -2.43 8.09 -0.19
CA PRO A 79 -1.39 8.94 -0.76
C PRO A 79 -0.11 8.90 0.08
N SER A 80 1.03 9.14 -0.54
CA SER A 80 2.29 9.28 0.19
C SER A 80 2.22 10.43 1.19
N GLY A 81 2.82 10.26 2.37
CA GLY A 81 2.89 11.31 3.38
C GLY A 81 1.72 11.35 4.38
N VAL A 82 0.81 10.37 4.37
CA VAL A 82 -0.28 10.28 5.36
C VAL A 82 0.25 10.23 6.79
N PHE A 83 1.40 9.60 7.01
CA PHE A 83 2.02 9.41 8.33
C PHE A 83 3.19 10.37 8.61
N LEU A 84 3.32 11.46 7.86
CA LEU A 84 4.33 12.47 8.14
C LEU A 84 4.05 13.15 9.51
N PRO A 85 5.09 13.48 10.29
CA PRO A 85 6.53 13.33 10.00
C PRO A 85 7.13 11.95 10.35
N TYR A 86 6.33 11.00 10.85
CA TYR A 86 6.83 9.74 11.42
C TYR A 86 7.27 8.73 10.34
N SER A 87 6.58 8.69 9.22
CA SER A 87 6.88 7.77 8.12
C SER A 87 6.50 8.38 6.77
N ALA A 88 7.36 8.19 5.76
CA ALA A 88 7.08 8.54 4.37
C ALA A 88 6.62 7.32 3.55
N VAL A 89 6.49 6.15 4.17
CA VAL A 89 6.11 4.90 3.50
C VAL A 89 4.70 5.02 2.95
N LYS A 90 4.51 4.66 1.69
CA LYS A 90 3.19 4.52 1.09
C LYS A 90 2.47 3.33 1.70
N THR A 91 1.21 3.53 2.05
CA THR A 91 0.40 2.55 2.78
C THR A 91 -0.92 2.30 2.08
N ASN A 92 -1.51 1.16 2.39
CA ASN A 92 -2.80 0.75 1.89
C ASN A 92 -3.68 0.26 3.04
N VAL A 93 -4.99 0.38 2.89
CA VAL A 93 -5.95 -0.22 3.82
C VAL A 93 -6.58 -1.43 3.15
N LEU A 94 -6.45 -2.60 3.78
CA LEU A 94 -7.11 -3.82 3.36
C LEU A 94 -8.42 -3.97 4.13
N PHE A 95 -9.54 -4.05 3.41
CA PHE A 95 -10.85 -4.35 3.97
C PHE A 95 -11.19 -5.79 3.63
N PHE A 96 -11.45 -6.61 4.64
CA PHE A 96 -11.80 -8.01 4.45
C PHE A 96 -12.75 -8.52 5.52
N SER A 97 -13.42 -9.62 5.23
CA SER A 97 -14.33 -10.30 6.14
C SER A 97 -14.12 -11.82 6.14
N LYS A 98 -14.52 -12.49 7.23
CA LYS A 98 -14.48 -13.93 7.34
C LYS A 98 -15.87 -14.54 7.16
N GLY A 99 -15.99 -15.52 6.26
CA GLY A 99 -17.23 -16.30 6.11
C GLY A 99 -18.38 -15.64 5.35
N LYS A 100 -18.23 -14.40 4.90
CA LYS A 100 -19.20 -13.76 3.97
C LYS A 100 -18.65 -13.81 2.56
N LYS A 101 -19.41 -14.36 1.61
CA LYS A 101 -19.14 -14.13 0.20
C LYS A 101 -19.26 -12.64 -0.11
N CYS A 102 -18.40 -12.16 -0.98
CA CYS A 102 -18.45 -10.77 -1.45
C CYS A 102 -19.86 -10.44 -1.94
N ILE A 103 -20.36 -9.27 -1.55
CA ILE A 103 -21.64 -8.74 -2.04
C ILE A 103 -21.48 -8.23 -3.50
N CYS A 104 -20.25 -8.26 -4.02
CA CYS A 104 -19.96 -7.85 -5.38
C CYS A 104 -20.51 -8.89 -6.36
N GLU A 105 -21.31 -8.48 -7.31
CA GLU A 105 -21.53 -9.23 -8.54
C GLU A 105 -20.19 -9.35 -9.26
N GLY A 106 -19.56 -10.52 -9.16
CA GLY A 106 -18.23 -10.80 -9.69
C GLY A 106 -17.21 -11.00 -8.56
N ASP A 107 -16.48 -12.11 -8.65
CA ASP A 107 -15.48 -12.61 -7.69
C ASP A 107 -14.20 -11.76 -7.76
N GLY A 108 -14.31 -10.44 -7.45
CA GLY A 108 -13.22 -9.48 -7.61
C GLY A 108 -12.99 -8.57 -6.41
N VAL A 109 -11.74 -8.14 -6.25
CA VAL A 109 -11.30 -7.16 -5.25
C VAL A 109 -11.48 -5.76 -5.80
N TYR A 110 -12.13 -4.89 -5.02
CA TYR A 110 -12.31 -3.48 -5.38
C TYR A 110 -11.08 -2.68 -4.97
N TYR A 111 -10.50 -1.97 -5.91
CA TYR A 111 -9.37 -1.08 -5.71
C TYR A 111 -9.81 0.37 -5.77
N TYR A 112 -9.26 1.18 -4.88
CA TYR A 112 -9.46 2.63 -4.92
C TYR A 112 -8.15 3.35 -4.59
N GLU A 113 -7.79 4.34 -5.39
CA GLU A 113 -6.64 5.20 -5.15
C GLU A 113 -7.12 6.57 -4.63
N LEU A 114 -6.78 6.89 -3.38
CA LEU A 114 -7.15 8.16 -2.75
C LEU A 114 -6.16 9.24 -3.19
N ILE A 115 -6.64 10.18 -4.00
CA ILE A 115 -5.85 11.30 -4.52
C ILE A 115 -6.35 12.60 -3.86
N PRO A 116 -5.64 13.15 -2.88
CA PRO A 116 -5.99 14.44 -2.31
C PRO A 116 -5.67 15.59 -3.30
N PRO A 117 -6.36 16.74 -3.21
CA PRO A 117 -6.17 17.86 -4.12
C PRO A 117 -4.84 18.60 -3.91
N TYR A 118 -4.04 18.21 -2.93
CA TYR A 118 -2.75 18.79 -2.59
C TYR A 118 -1.79 17.74 -2.06
N LYS A 119 -0.49 18.05 -2.12
CA LYS A 119 0.54 17.22 -1.52
C LYS A 119 0.44 17.28 0.01
N LEU A 120 0.35 16.11 0.65
CA LEU A 120 0.28 16.03 2.10
C LEU A 120 1.57 16.50 2.75
N THR A 121 1.43 17.22 3.84
CA THR A 121 2.53 17.71 4.67
C THR A 121 2.10 17.67 6.14
N LYS A 122 3.04 17.89 7.09
CA LYS A 122 2.72 17.98 8.51
C LYS A 122 1.59 19.00 8.79
N ASN A 123 1.56 20.11 8.06
CA ASN A 123 0.60 21.21 8.26
C ASN A 123 -0.67 21.08 7.38
N LYS A 124 -0.68 20.17 6.43
CA LYS A 124 -1.83 19.85 5.56
C LYS A 124 -2.03 18.33 5.55
N PRO A 125 -2.57 17.76 6.65
CA PRO A 125 -2.80 16.32 6.76
C PRO A 125 -3.99 15.88 5.90
N LEU A 126 -4.17 14.57 5.82
CA LEU A 126 -5.37 13.98 5.25
C LEU A 126 -6.56 14.19 6.20
N GLU A 127 -7.67 14.67 5.65
CA GLU A 127 -8.89 14.97 6.40
C GLU A 127 -10.03 14.00 6.03
N TYR A 128 -11.01 13.86 6.89
CA TYR A 128 -12.19 13.03 6.63
C TYR A 128 -12.93 13.42 5.34
N ALA A 129 -12.92 14.72 5.01
CA ALA A 129 -13.55 15.22 3.78
C ALA A 129 -13.02 14.54 2.51
N HIS A 130 -11.74 14.16 2.47
CA HIS A 130 -11.10 13.50 1.34
C HIS A 130 -11.61 12.05 1.12
N PHE A 131 -12.20 11.42 2.13
CA PHE A 131 -12.76 10.08 2.03
C PHE A 131 -14.21 10.04 1.56
N LYS A 132 -14.91 11.17 1.44
CA LYS A 132 -16.34 11.19 1.10
C LYS A 132 -16.63 10.52 -0.24
N GLU A 133 -15.81 10.81 -1.25
CA GLU A 133 -15.95 10.19 -2.57
C GLU A 133 -15.67 8.69 -2.52
N PHE A 134 -14.58 8.29 -1.87
CA PHE A 134 -14.29 6.88 -1.64
C PHE A 134 -15.46 6.15 -0.98
N LEU A 135 -16.00 6.69 0.10
CA LEU A 135 -17.10 6.05 0.85
C LEU A 135 -18.35 5.87 -0.01
N LYS A 136 -18.67 6.84 -0.87
CA LYS A 136 -19.76 6.74 -1.83
C LYS A 136 -19.48 5.67 -2.88
N CYS A 137 -18.33 5.74 -3.54
CA CYS A 137 -17.92 4.77 -4.56
C CYS A 137 -17.81 3.36 -4.00
N TYR A 138 -17.25 3.20 -2.81
CA TYR A 138 -17.12 1.90 -2.13
C TYR A 138 -18.47 1.25 -1.83
N LYS A 139 -19.46 2.04 -1.35
CA LYS A 139 -20.80 1.54 -1.08
C LYS A 139 -21.54 1.06 -2.34
N GLU A 140 -21.39 1.81 -3.43
CA GLU A 140 -22.03 1.53 -4.71
C GLU A 140 -21.19 0.61 -5.63
N ARG A 141 -19.94 0.30 -5.24
CA ARG A 141 -18.93 -0.41 -6.07
C ARG A 141 -18.73 0.25 -7.44
N LYS A 142 -18.84 1.58 -7.46
CA LYS A 142 -18.76 2.36 -8.70
C LYS A 142 -17.32 2.39 -9.21
N ILE A 143 -17.15 2.05 -10.49
CA ILE A 143 -15.88 2.20 -11.21
C ILE A 143 -15.73 3.65 -11.66
N THR A 144 -14.59 4.25 -11.39
CA THR A 144 -14.24 5.65 -11.72
C THR A 144 -12.80 5.71 -12.22
N ALA A 145 -12.30 6.90 -12.53
CA ALA A 145 -10.88 7.08 -12.85
C ALA A 145 -9.94 6.62 -11.73
N ASN A 146 -10.39 6.69 -10.46
CA ASN A 146 -9.60 6.33 -9.28
C ASN A 146 -9.98 4.96 -8.70
N SER A 147 -10.89 4.21 -9.33
CA SER A 147 -11.35 2.91 -8.84
C SER A 147 -11.55 1.90 -9.94
N TRP A 148 -11.23 0.64 -9.64
CA TRP A 148 -11.34 -0.48 -10.59
C TRP A 148 -11.56 -1.80 -9.84
N LEU A 149 -11.90 -2.85 -10.57
CA LEU A 149 -12.01 -4.20 -10.07
C LEU A 149 -10.90 -5.07 -10.65
N VAL A 150 -10.36 -5.96 -9.83
CA VAL A 150 -9.42 -7.00 -10.25
C VAL A 150 -9.99 -8.34 -9.84
N SER A 151 -10.09 -9.27 -10.77
CA SER A 151 -10.63 -10.58 -10.47
C SER A 151 -9.67 -11.38 -9.58
N LYS A 152 -10.23 -12.26 -8.73
CA LYS A 152 -9.43 -13.16 -7.90
C LYS A 152 -8.48 -14.01 -8.76
N LYS A 153 -8.97 -14.52 -9.90
CA LYS A 153 -8.19 -15.31 -10.85
C LYS A 153 -6.96 -14.55 -11.37
N GLU A 154 -7.11 -13.28 -11.71
CA GLU A 154 -5.98 -12.44 -12.14
C GLU A 154 -4.94 -12.27 -11.02
N LEU A 155 -5.37 -12.09 -9.77
CA LEU A 155 -4.45 -12.02 -8.62
C LEU A 155 -3.72 -13.34 -8.38
N GLU A 156 -4.39 -14.47 -8.55
CA GLU A 156 -3.77 -15.81 -8.49
C GLU A 156 -2.71 -16.00 -9.58
N GLU A 157 -3.03 -15.66 -10.83
CA GLU A 157 -2.11 -15.73 -11.98
C GLU A 157 -0.88 -14.82 -11.78
N ARG A 158 -1.03 -13.73 -11.02
CA ARG A 158 0.07 -12.81 -10.64
C ARG A 158 0.78 -13.23 -9.35
N ASN A 159 0.68 -14.48 -8.95
CA ASN A 159 1.29 -15.02 -7.73
C ASN A 159 0.86 -14.27 -6.46
N TYR A 160 -0.44 -13.95 -6.37
CA TYR A 160 -1.03 -13.22 -5.24
C TYR A 160 -0.45 -11.80 -5.03
N ASP A 161 0.06 -11.18 -6.09
CA ASP A 161 0.46 -9.77 -6.04
C ASP A 161 -0.79 -8.89 -5.97
N LEU A 162 -0.98 -8.25 -4.81
CA LEU A 162 -2.09 -7.34 -4.54
C LEU A 162 -1.82 -5.89 -4.96
N SER A 163 -0.66 -5.59 -5.54
CA SER A 163 -0.29 -4.24 -5.99
C SER A 163 -0.83 -3.91 -7.40
N ALA A 164 -2.13 -4.09 -7.60
CA ALA A 164 -2.73 -3.79 -8.91
C ALA A 164 -2.63 -2.30 -9.24
N LYS A 165 -1.97 -2.00 -10.36
CA LYS A 165 -1.90 -0.64 -10.88
C LYS A 165 -3.26 -0.19 -11.39
N ASN A 166 -3.57 1.10 -11.24
CA ASN A 166 -4.79 1.68 -11.78
C ASN A 166 -4.77 1.66 -13.32
N PRO A 167 -5.65 0.89 -13.98
CA PRO A 167 -5.66 0.79 -15.44
C PRO A 167 -6.21 2.05 -16.12
N ASN A 168 -6.89 2.92 -15.35
CA ASN A 168 -7.52 4.13 -15.88
C ASN A 168 -6.58 5.33 -15.91
N VAL A 169 -5.44 5.25 -15.25
CA VAL A 169 -4.41 6.28 -15.35
C VAL A 169 -3.72 6.11 -16.69
N LYS A 170 -3.99 7.00 -17.62
CA LYS A 170 -3.11 7.15 -18.78
C LYS A 170 -1.74 7.54 -18.22
N GLU A 171 -0.79 6.64 -18.28
CA GLU A 171 0.62 6.98 -18.04
C GLU A 171 1.01 8.00 -19.11
N GLU A 172 0.86 9.28 -18.80
CA GLU A 172 1.70 10.28 -19.44
C GLU A 172 3.12 10.01 -18.92
N LYS A 173 3.76 9.04 -19.54
CA LYS A 173 5.21 8.93 -19.47
C LYS A 173 5.72 10.15 -20.22
N ILE A 174 5.92 11.24 -19.49
CA ILE A 174 6.91 12.23 -19.87
C ILE A 174 8.25 11.48 -19.73
N LEU A 175 8.57 10.73 -20.79
CA LEU A 175 9.88 10.13 -20.94
C LEU A 175 10.81 11.32 -21.17
N ARG A 176 11.47 11.76 -20.10
CA ARG A 176 12.58 12.69 -20.23
C ARG A 176 13.57 12.08 -21.18
N THR A 177 14.01 12.82 -22.17
CA THR A 177 15.03 12.36 -23.09
C THR A 177 16.32 12.09 -22.31
N SER A 178 17.16 11.24 -22.84
CA SER A 178 18.47 10.95 -22.21
C SER A 178 19.28 12.25 -22.02
N GLU A 179 19.17 13.20 -22.94
CA GLU A 179 19.78 14.53 -22.84
C GLU A 179 19.21 15.37 -21.67
N GLU A 180 17.91 15.37 -21.46
CA GLU A 180 17.28 16.08 -20.31
C GLU A 180 17.72 15.47 -18.97
N ILE A 181 17.88 14.17 -18.91
CA ILE A 181 18.38 13.47 -17.71
C ILE A 181 19.84 13.83 -17.46
N LEU A 182 20.70 13.81 -18.49
CA LEU A 182 22.10 14.17 -18.38
C LEU A 182 22.28 15.63 -17.97
N ASN A 183 21.56 16.56 -18.58
CA ASN A 183 21.60 17.98 -18.21
C ASN A 183 21.17 18.19 -16.74
N SER A 184 20.12 17.50 -16.27
CA SER A 184 19.69 17.55 -14.87
C SER A 184 20.73 16.99 -13.91
N LEU A 185 21.45 15.94 -14.29
CA LEU A 185 22.56 15.37 -13.51
C LEU A 185 23.75 16.34 -13.44
N GLU A 186 24.12 16.97 -14.54
CA GLU A 186 25.19 17.97 -14.56
C GLU A 186 24.89 19.19 -13.68
N GLU A 187 23.65 19.70 -13.71
CA GLU A 187 23.23 20.79 -12.84
C GLU A 187 23.29 20.42 -11.35
N ASN A 188 22.85 19.19 -11.02
CA ASN A 188 22.92 18.69 -9.65
C ASN A 188 24.39 18.56 -9.19
N LEU A 189 25.28 18.06 -10.04
CA LEU A 189 26.72 17.94 -9.73
C LEU A 189 27.37 19.31 -9.49
N LYS A 190 27.07 20.31 -10.32
CA LYS A 190 27.53 21.70 -10.13
C LYS A 190 27.07 22.27 -8.81
N THR A 191 25.81 22.04 -8.48
CA THR A 191 25.21 22.51 -7.22
C THR A 191 25.86 21.84 -5.99
N GLN A 192 26.07 20.53 -6.05
CA GLN A 192 26.78 19.80 -4.99
C GLN A 192 28.21 20.28 -4.83
N GLN A 193 28.91 20.51 -5.91
CA GLN A 193 30.29 21.04 -5.88
C GLN A 193 30.35 22.44 -5.22
N LYS A 194 29.37 23.28 -5.54
CA LYS A 194 29.27 24.61 -4.91
C LYS A 194 29.08 24.48 -3.39
N TYR A 195 28.14 23.66 -2.92
CA TYR A 195 27.93 23.46 -1.48
C TYR A 195 29.15 22.86 -0.79
N LEU A 196 29.86 21.94 -1.46
CA LEU A 196 31.09 21.36 -0.92
C LEU A 196 32.17 22.43 -0.74
N ASN A 197 32.31 23.35 -1.67
CA ASN A 197 33.28 24.45 -1.59
C ASN A 197 32.90 25.46 -0.50
N GLU A 198 31.62 25.78 -0.34
CA GLU A 198 31.12 26.61 0.74
C GLU A 198 31.41 25.98 2.12
N LEU A 199 31.12 24.68 2.29
CA LEU A 199 31.45 23.97 3.53
C LEU A 199 32.96 23.97 3.82
N LYS A 200 33.80 23.75 2.83
CA LYS A 200 35.27 23.85 2.99
C LYS A 200 35.75 25.24 3.39
N SER A 201 35.04 26.30 2.99
CA SER A 201 35.38 27.67 3.37
C SER A 201 34.99 27.99 4.83
N ILE A 202 33.94 27.35 5.35
CA ILE A 202 33.46 27.53 6.73
C ILE A 202 34.35 26.75 7.73
N LEU A 203 34.97 25.66 7.27
CA LEU A 203 35.81 24.80 8.11
C LEU A 203 37.31 25.24 8.14
N LYS A 204 37.66 26.30 7.43
CA LYS A 204 38.96 26.97 7.52
C LYS A 204 38.87 28.17 8.44
#